data_3fda3f503b7e6ff3bb7d6e14592c082b
#
_entry.id   3fda3f503b7e6ff3bb7d6e14592c082b
#
_cell.length_a   1.000
_cell.length_b   1.000
_cell.length_c   1.000
_cell.angle_alpha   90.00
_cell.angle_beta   90.00
_cell.angle_gamma   90.00
#
_symmetry.space_group_name_H-M   'P 1'
#
loop_
_entity.id
_entity.type
_entity.pdbx_description
1 polymer ?
#
loop_
_entity_poly.entity_id
_entity_poly.type
_entity_poly.pdbx_seq_one_letter_code
_entity_poly.pdbx_strand_id
1 'polypeptide(L)'
;MPKEQLLEALRRLKALGAKEFGLHAMLISCSLEEAYYPMLLEELLGLALEAREKSGVEISFLDLSGGIGIPYRPEQAPVDIAAIGEATREVYERLALPNGLHPRLYTELGRYITGPYGYLVSTVLHEKNTHKHYLGLDASACDLMRPAIYGAYHHITILGKENAPLAQVYDVTGSLCENNDKFAVDRRLPAVEIGDIAVIHDAGAHGRSMGYNYNGKLRCAELLLNEDGSVRLLRRAETPKDYFSTLDCTGLF
;
A
#
# COMPACT_ATOMS: atom_id res chain seq x y z
N MET A 1 7.44 -18.96 -9.08
CA MET A 1 8.01 -20.30 -9.32
C MET A 1 9.22 -20.18 -10.23
N PRO A 2 10.20 -21.13 -10.21
CA PRO A 2 11.29 -21.18 -11.18
C PRO A 2 10.80 -21.39 -12.60
N LYS A 3 11.57 -20.92 -13.60
CA LYS A 3 11.21 -20.95 -15.02
C LYS A 3 10.93 -22.38 -15.54
N GLU A 4 11.72 -23.36 -15.13
CA GLU A 4 11.55 -24.75 -15.52
C GLU A 4 10.21 -25.34 -15.03
N GLN A 5 9.82 -24.96 -13.81
CA GLN A 5 8.53 -25.34 -13.24
C GLN A 5 7.36 -24.65 -13.95
N LEU A 6 7.54 -23.41 -14.42
CA LEU A 6 6.52 -22.69 -15.17
C LEU A 6 6.14 -23.43 -16.46
N LEU A 7 7.13 -23.82 -17.25
CA LEU A 7 6.88 -24.53 -18.51
C LEU A 7 6.19 -25.89 -18.31
N GLU A 8 6.58 -26.60 -17.25
CA GLU A 8 5.92 -27.86 -16.90
C GLU A 8 4.48 -27.62 -16.41
N ALA A 9 4.25 -26.61 -15.59
CA ALA A 9 2.92 -26.24 -15.12
C ALA A 9 1.99 -25.87 -16.29
N LEU A 10 2.48 -25.12 -17.28
CA LEU A 10 1.72 -24.75 -18.48
C LEU A 10 1.32 -26.01 -19.30
N ARG A 11 2.23 -26.95 -19.49
CA ARG A 11 1.91 -28.23 -20.18
C ARG A 11 0.83 -29.00 -19.43
N ARG A 12 0.95 -29.12 -18.12
CA ARG A 12 -0.03 -29.81 -17.26
C ARG A 12 -1.39 -29.18 -17.32
N LEU A 13 -1.45 -27.86 -17.16
CA LEU A 13 -2.71 -27.10 -17.22
C LEU A 13 -3.39 -27.27 -18.58
N LYS A 14 -2.61 -27.21 -19.67
CA LYS A 14 -3.12 -27.48 -21.02
C LYS A 14 -3.69 -28.90 -21.15
N ALA A 15 -2.98 -29.90 -20.64
CA ALA A 15 -3.43 -31.28 -20.65
C ALA A 15 -4.71 -31.49 -19.82
N LEU A 16 -4.91 -30.72 -18.76
CA LEU A 16 -6.12 -30.69 -17.94
C LEU A 16 -7.28 -29.90 -18.58
N GLY A 17 -7.07 -29.30 -19.76
CA GLY A 17 -8.11 -28.62 -20.52
C GLY A 17 -8.22 -27.10 -20.26
N ALA A 18 -7.23 -26.48 -19.64
CA ALA A 18 -7.19 -25.01 -19.54
C ALA A 18 -7.13 -24.39 -20.96
N LYS A 19 -7.90 -23.33 -21.18
CA LYS A 19 -8.10 -22.68 -22.47
C LYS A 19 -7.39 -21.34 -22.60
N GLU A 20 -7.28 -20.60 -21.50
CA GLU A 20 -6.61 -19.30 -21.43
C GLU A 20 -5.46 -19.35 -20.43
N PHE A 21 -4.36 -18.71 -20.78
CA PHE A 21 -3.15 -18.69 -19.98
C PHE A 21 -2.64 -17.27 -19.87
N GLY A 22 -2.24 -16.91 -18.68
CA GLY A 22 -1.59 -15.64 -18.39
C GLY A 22 -0.33 -15.83 -17.55
N LEU A 23 0.54 -14.84 -17.60
CA LEU A 23 1.69 -14.73 -16.69
C LEU A 23 1.53 -13.51 -15.81
N HIS A 24 1.88 -13.67 -14.56
CA HIS A 24 1.90 -12.61 -13.55
C HIS A 24 3.26 -12.61 -12.85
N ALA A 25 3.82 -11.45 -12.63
CA ALA A 25 4.99 -11.31 -11.77
C ALA A 25 4.98 -9.98 -11.01
N MET A 26 5.34 -10.06 -9.73
CA MET A 26 5.59 -8.91 -8.86
C MET A 26 6.98 -9.04 -8.27
N LEU A 27 7.95 -8.24 -8.77
CA LEU A 27 9.35 -8.34 -8.38
C LEU A 27 9.76 -7.27 -7.38
N ILE A 28 8.98 -6.18 -7.28
CA ILE A 28 9.28 -5.02 -6.45
C ILE A 28 8.02 -4.44 -5.85
N SER A 29 8.14 -3.74 -4.74
CA SER A 29 7.04 -3.02 -4.10
C SER A 29 7.46 -1.59 -3.77
N CYS A 30 6.64 -0.62 -4.14
CA CYS A 30 6.86 0.80 -3.85
C CYS A 30 8.15 1.37 -4.51
N SER A 31 8.37 1.05 -5.79
CA SER A 31 9.46 1.61 -6.57
C SER A 31 9.09 2.98 -7.15
N LEU A 32 10.05 3.89 -7.13
CA LEU A 32 10.00 5.15 -7.88
C LEU A 32 10.81 5.07 -9.19
N GLU A 33 11.25 3.88 -9.59
CA GLU A 33 12.02 3.63 -10.81
C GLU A 33 11.09 3.44 -12.01
N GLU A 34 11.15 4.36 -12.96
CA GLU A 34 10.29 4.36 -14.16
C GLU A 34 10.59 3.18 -15.10
N ALA A 35 11.81 2.66 -15.07
CA ALA A 35 12.23 1.52 -15.89
C ALA A 35 11.62 0.17 -15.46
N TYR A 36 10.98 0.09 -14.30
CA TYR A 36 10.52 -1.18 -13.74
C TYR A 36 9.50 -1.91 -14.63
N TYR A 37 8.45 -1.23 -15.09
CA TYR A 37 7.42 -1.85 -15.91
C TYR A 37 7.92 -2.24 -17.31
N PRO A 38 8.64 -1.38 -18.04
CA PRO A 38 9.24 -1.79 -19.31
C PRO A 38 10.12 -3.03 -19.18
N MET A 39 10.98 -3.08 -18.15
CA MET A 39 11.85 -4.23 -17.87
C MET A 39 11.03 -5.50 -17.55
N LEU A 40 10.03 -5.39 -16.70
CA LEU A 40 9.17 -6.52 -16.34
C LEU A 40 8.39 -7.05 -17.55
N LEU A 41 7.89 -6.17 -18.39
CA LEU A 41 7.21 -6.57 -19.62
C LEU A 41 8.16 -7.30 -20.58
N GLU A 42 9.39 -6.84 -20.73
CA GLU A 42 10.40 -7.52 -21.55
C GLU A 42 10.64 -8.96 -21.09
N GLU A 43 10.81 -9.18 -19.80
CA GLU A 43 10.97 -10.50 -19.19
C GLU A 43 9.73 -11.40 -19.41
N LEU A 44 8.54 -10.86 -19.17
CA LEU A 44 7.31 -11.63 -19.34
C LEU A 44 7.02 -11.97 -20.80
N LEU A 45 7.34 -11.10 -21.75
CA LEU A 45 7.25 -11.39 -23.18
C LEU A 45 8.26 -12.47 -23.60
N GLY A 46 9.49 -12.44 -23.07
CA GLY A 46 10.47 -13.50 -23.25
C GLY A 46 9.96 -14.86 -22.77
N LEU A 47 9.33 -14.89 -21.59
CA LEU A 47 8.71 -16.11 -21.05
C LEU A 47 7.50 -16.56 -21.88
N ALA A 48 6.71 -15.64 -22.42
CA ALA A 48 5.58 -15.97 -23.31
C ALA A 48 6.04 -16.62 -24.62
N LEU A 49 7.14 -16.14 -25.21
CA LEU A 49 7.76 -16.76 -26.38
C LEU A 49 8.23 -18.18 -26.07
N GLU A 50 8.93 -18.37 -24.97
CA GLU A 50 9.36 -19.71 -24.56
C GLU A 50 8.19 -20.65 -24.25
N ALA A 51 7.13 -20.15 -23.63
CA ALA A 51 5.92 -20.93 -23.37
C ALA A 51 5.33 -21.44 -24.68
N ARG A 52 5.24 -20.61 -25.71
CA ARG A 52 4.78 -20.99 -27.02
C ARG A 52 5.69 -22.04 -27.67
N GLU A 53 6.99 -21.81 -27.67
CA GLU A 53 7.97 -22.70 -28.33
C GLU A 53 8.10 -24.06 -27.63
N LYS A 54 8.23 -24.04 -26.29
CA LYS A 54 8.59 -25.24 -25.51
C LYS A 54 7.39 -25.99 -24.94
N SER A 55 6.24 -25.37 -24.78
CA SER A 55 5.03 -25.98 -24.23
C SER A 55 3.83 -25.95 -25.17
N GLY A 56 3.95 -25.26 -26.31
CA GLY A 56 2.83 -25.07 -27.25
C GLY A 56 1.66 -24.30 -26.64
N VAL A 57 1.92 -23.45 -25.64
CA VAL A 57 0.92 -22.64 -24.93
C VAL A 57 1.04 -21.20 -25.37
N GLU A 58 -0.05 -20.62 -25.86
CA GLU A 58 -0.16 -19.20 -26.14
C GLU A 58 -0.56 -18.46 -24.86
N ILE A 59 0.17 -17.41 -24.54
CA ILE A 59 -0.13 -16.52 -23.42
C ILE A 59 -1.05 -15.40 -23.90
N SER A 60 -2.26 -15.34 -23.39
CA SER A 60 -3.31 -14.41 -23.79
C SER A 60 -3.33 -13.11 -22.99
N PHE A 61 -2.68 -13.08 -21.82
CA PHE A 61 -2.53 -11.88 -21.01
C PHE A 61 -1.26 -11.90 -20.15
N LEU A 62 -0.77 -10.72 -19.86
CA LEU A 62 0.34 -10.48 -18.94
C LEU A 62 -0.11 -9.50 -17.86
N ASP A 63 0.06 -9.87 -16.62
CA ASP A 63 -0.20 -9.01 -15.48
C ASP A 63 1.14 -8.51 -14.90
N LEU A 64 1.37 -7.21 -15.08
CA LEU A 64 2.54 -6.51 -14.57
C LEU A 64 2.44 -6.23 -13.06
N SER A 65 1.34 -6.68 -12.43
CA SER A 65 1.07 -6.48 -11.02
C SER A 65 1.05 -5.00 -10.61
N GLY A 66 1.33 -4.74 -9.33
CA GLY A 66 1.59 -3.42 -8.79
C GLY A 66 3.06 -3.04 -8.86
N GLY A 67 3.57 -2.48 -7.77
CA GLY A 67 4.99 -2.17 -7.61
C GLY A 67 5.35 -0.71 -7.81
N ILE A 68 4.60 0.05 -8.63
CA ILE A 68 4.79 1.50 -8.75
C ILE A 68 4.47 2.17 -7.41
N GLY A 69 5.42 2.95 -6.92
CA GLY A 69 5.37 3.65 -5.65
C GLY A 69 4.80 5.05 -5.72
N ILE A 70 4.77 5.67 -4.56
CA ILE A 70 4.45 7.08 -4.37
C ILE A 70 5.57 7.74 -3.54
N PRO A 71 5.75 9.05 -3.63
CA PRO A 71 6.74 9.77 -2.84
C PRO A 71 6.24 9.92 -1.40
N TYR A 72 6.60 8.99 -0.52
CA TYR A 72 6.25 9.06 0.91
C TYR A 72 7.00 10.15 1.65
N ARG A 73 8.16 10.59 1.14
CA ARG A 73 8.99 11.62 1.75
C ARG A 73 8.91 12.92 0.95
N PRO A 74 8.89 14.08 1.62
CA PRO A 74 8.79 15.38 0.93
C PRO A 74 9.89 15.64 -0.10
N GLU A 75 11.07 15.05 0.07
CA GLU A 75 12.20 15.18 -0.85
C GLU A 75 12.14 14.25 -2.08
N GLN A 76 11.21 13.31 -2.11
CA GLN A 76 11.07 12.39 -3.24
C GLN A 76 10.20 13.01 -4.34
N ALA A 77 10.57 12.79 -5.59
CA ALA A 77 9.76 13.15 -6.73
C ALA A 77 8.75 12.03 -7.06
N PRO A 78 7.52 12.37 -7.49
CA PRO A 78 6.60 11.38 -8.02
C PRO A 78 7.12 10.82 -9.35
N VAL A 79 6.73 9.60 -9.66
CA VAL A 79 7.00 8.99 -10.97
C VAL A 79 6.13 9.65 -12.05
N ASP A 80 6.67 9.72 -13.28
CA ASP A 80 5.87 10.08 -14.46
C ASP A 80 5.18 8.81 -15.01
N ILE A 81 3.91 8.63 -14.66
CA ILE A 81 3.14 7.47 -15.10
C ILE A 81 2.91 7.46 -16.61
N ALA A 82 2.89 8.62 -17.26
CA ALA A 82 2.75 8.70 -18.72
C ALA A 82 4.03 8.23 -19.40
N ALA A 83 5.20 8.63 -18.90
CA ALA A 83 6.50 8.15 -19.38
C ALA A 83 6.64 6.63 -19.18
N ILE A 84 6.23 6.10 -18.02
CA ILE A 84 6.20 4.64 -17.78
C ILE A 84 5.30 3.94 -18.80
N GLY A 85 4.12 4.47 -19.05
CA GLY A 85 3.17 3.94 -20.03
C GLY A 85 3.75 3.91 -21.44
N GLU A 86 4.39 5.00 -21.86
CA GLU A 86 5.02 5.12 -23.17
C GLU A 86 6.17 4.13 -23.34
N ALA A 87 7.09 4.06 -22.38
CA ALA A 87 8.19 3.11 -22.43
C ALA A 87 7.71 1.63 -22.42
N THR A 88 6.64 1.36 -21.69
CA THR A 88 5.99 0.04 -21.69
C THR A 88 5.38 -0.28 -23.05
N ARG A 89 4.74 0.70 -23.71
CA ARG A 89 4.20 0.56 -25.06
C ARG A 89 5.31 0.29 -26.09
N GLU A 90 6.44 1.00 -26.00
CA GLU A 90 7.59 0.78 -26.89
C GLU A 90 8.14 -0.65 -26.78
N VAL A 91 8.25 -1.20 -25.57
CA VAL A 91 8.66 -2.59 -25.37
C VAL A 91 7.66 -3.56 -26.01
N TYR A 92 6.36 -3.31 -25.82
CA TYR A 92 5.31 -4.14 -26.41
C TYR A 92 5.39 -4.13 -27.94
N GLU A 93 5.49 -2.95 -28.56
CA GLU A 93 5.58 -2.81 -30.01
C GLU A 93 6.86 -3.43 -30.58
N ARG A 94 7.97 -3.31 -29.86
CA ARG A 94 9.26 -3.84 -30.29
C ARG A 94 9.36 -5.36 -30.16
N LEU A 95 8.77 -5.94 -29.13
CA LEU A 95 8.96 -7.37 -28.82
C LEU A 95 7.72 -8.24 -29.06
N ALA A 96 6.52 -7.75 -28.78
CA ALA A 96 5.32 -8.57 -28.95
C ALA A 96 4.89 -8.64 -30.41
N LEU A 97 4.68 -7.50 -31.06
CA LEU A 97 4.09 -7.44 -32.40
C LEU A 97 4.93 -8.17 -33.45
N PRO A 98 6.26 -8.00 -33.56
CA PRO A 98 7.06 -8.71 -34.58
C PRO A 98 7.08 -10.22 -34.40
N ASN A 99 6.84 -10.68 -33.16
CA ASN A 99 6.76 -12.11 -32.84
C ASN A 99 5.32 -12.68 -32.89
N GLY A 100 4.35 -11.89 -33.33
CA GLY A 100 2.96 -12.31 -33.42
C GLY A 100 2.31 -12.58 -32.05
N LEU A 101 2.79 -11.93 -30.98
CA LEU A 101 2.17 -11.96 -29.66
C LEU A 101 1.23 -10.77 -29.51
N HIS A 102 0.05 -11.03 -28.96
CA HIS A 102 -0.96 -10.02 -28.68
C HIS A 102 -1.57 -10.16 -27.28
N PRO A 103 -0.75 -10.31 -26.22
CA PRO A 103 -1.30 -10.46 -24.89
C PRO A 103 -1.96 -9.16 -24.41
N ARG A 104 -3.08 -9.30 -23.71
CA ARG A 104 -3.67 -8.17 -22.96
C ARG A 104 -2.77 -7.84 -21.77
N LEU A 105 -2.56 -6.57 -21.49
CA LEU A 105 -1.79 -6.12 -20.33
C LEU A 105 -2.74 -5.75 -19.18
N TYR A 106 -2.38 -6.19 -17.98
CA TYR A 106 -3.06 -5.84 -16.74
C TYR A 106 -2.07 -5.24 -15.76
N THR A 107 -2.58 -4.39 -14.86
CA THR A 107 -1.82 -3.77 -13.78
C THR A 107 -2.65 -3.72 -12.50
N GLU A 108 -1.98 -3.75 -11.33
CA GLU A 108 -2.59 -3.74 -9.99
C GLU A 108 -2.09 -2.55 -9.17
N LEU A 109 -2.25 -1.34 -9.67
CA LEU A 109 -1.63 -0.10 -9.16
C LEU A 109 -2.28 0.47 -7.89
N GLY A 110 -2.72 -0.37 -6.95
CA GLY A 110 -3.46 0.05 -5.76
C GLY A 110 -2.82 1.19 -4.99
N ARG A 111 -1.54 1.07 -4.65
CA ARG A 111 -0.81 2.12 -3.92
C ARG A 111 -0.74 3.43 -4.69
N TYR A 112 -0.40 3.38 -5.96
CA TYR A 112 -0.28 4.56 -6.80
C TYR A 112 -1.60 5.32 -6.90
N ILE A 113 -2.71 4.59 -7.06
CA ILE A 113 -4.05 5.18 -7.25
C ILE A 113 -4.64 5.72 -5.95
N THR A 114 -4.50 5.01 -4.83
CA THR A 114 -5.22 5.38 -3.59
C THR A 114 -4.32 5.94 -2.50
N GLY A 115 -3.04 5.58 -2.48
CA GLY A 115 -2.12 5.91 -1.42
C GLY A 115 -2.09 7.39 -1.04
N PRO A 116 -1.86 8.31 -2.00
CA PRO A 116 -1.72 9.75 -1.73
C PRO A 116 -3.02 10.43 -1.23
N TYR A 117 -4.16 9.80 -1.45
CA TYR A 117 -5.47 10.40 -1.19
C TYR A 117 -6.09 9.97 0.13
N GLY A 118 -5.34 9.30 1.00
CA GLY A 118 -5.80 8.92 2.32
C GLY A 118 -4.93 9.50 3.42
N TYR A 119 -5.58 9.89 4.51
CA TYR A 119 -4.95 10.43 5.70
C TYR A 119 -5.45 9.69 6.92
N LEU A 120 -4.57 9.41 7.88
CA LEU A 120 -4.97 9.03 9.22
C LEU A 120 -4.90 10.28 10.09
N VAL A 121 -6.06 10.71 10.58
CA VAL A 121 -6.20 11.89 11.45
C VAL A 121 -6.35 11.41 12.88
N SER A 122 -5.56 11.95 13.78
CA SER A 122 -5.48 11.49 15.17
C SER A 122 -5.21 12.64 16.12
N THR A 123 -5.77 12.54 17.33
CA THR A 123 -5.56 13.52 18.39
C THR A 123 -4.36 13.14 19.23
N VAL A 124 -3.54 14.12 19.57
CA VAL A 124 -2.47 13.98 20.57
C VAL A 124 -3.09 13.95 21.96
N LEU A 125 -3.04 12.80 22.63
CA LEU A 125 -3.62 12.61 23.96
C LEU A 125 -2.61 12.80 25.09
N HIS A 126 -1.35 12.46 24.84
CA HIS A 126 -0.30 12.45 25.84
C HIS A 126 1.03 12.96 25.29
N GLU A 127 1.76 13.60 26.17
CA GLU A 127 3.16 13.96 25.99
C GLU A 127 3.97 13.36 27.12
N LYS A 128 5.09 12.71 26.81
CA LYS A 128 5.98 12.14 27.81
C LYS A 128 7.42 12.49 27.48
N ASN A 129 8.07 13.20 28.40
CA ASN A 129 9.48 13.57 28.29
C ASN A 129 10.29 12.76 29.30
N THR A 130 11.14 11.86 28.81
CA THR A 130 12.06 11.03 29.61
C THR A 130 13.44 11.04 28.94
N HIS A 131 14.00 9.87 28.57
CA HIS A 131 15.21 9.77 27.74
C HIS A 131 14.94 10.15 26.27
N LYS A 132 13.70 10.13 25.85
CA LYS A 132 13.17 10.66 24.58
C LYS A 132 11.90 11.45 24.85
N HIS A 133 11.47 12.19 23.85
CA HIS A 133 10.23 12.94 23.85
C HIS A 133 9.17 12.16 23.05
N TYR A 134 8.12 11.72 23.69
CA TYR A 134 7.06 10.90 23.10
C TYR A 134 5.77 11.70 22.96
N LEU A 135 5.10 11.51 21.82
CA LEU A 135 3.71 11.93 21.60
C LEU A 135 2.83 10.69 21.49
N GLY A 136 1.84 10.57 22.35
CA GLY A 136 0.86 9.49 22.34
C GLY A 136 -0.41 9.92 21.61
N LEU A 137 -0.77 9.18 20.56
CA LEU A 137 -1.96 9.42 19.76
C LEU A 137 -3.13 8.51 20.19
N ASP A 138 -4.38 8.91 19.90
CA ASP A 138 -5.55 8.04 20.04
C ASP A 138 -5.62 6.95 18.97
N ALA A 139 -4.99 7.14 17.82
CA ALA A 139 -4.77 6.10 16.81
C ALA A 139 -3.72 5.07 17.27
N SER A 140 -3.60 4.00 16.50
CA SER A 140 -2.63 2.94 16.74
C SER A 140 -2.23 2.22 15.46
N ALA A 141 -1.29 1.26 15.57
CA ALA A 141 -0.94 0.38 14.46
C ALA A 141 -2.14 -0.44 13.94
N CYS A 142 -3.22 -0.58 14.72
CA CYS A 142 -4.47 -1.17 14.24
C CYS A 142 -5.10 -0.37 13.10
N ASP A 143 -4.87 0.94 13.05
CA ASP A 143 -5.39 1.84 12.02
C ASP A 143 -4.43 1.99 10.84
N LEU A 144 -3.11 1.98 11.10
CA LEU A 144 -2.04 2.05 10.09
C LEU A 144 -0.82 1.25 10.55
N MET A 145 -0.77 -0.03 10.19
CA MET A 145 0.27 -0.96 10.67
C MET A 145 1.63 -0.80 9.97
N ARG A 146 1.69 -0.14 8.81
CA ARG A 146 2.91 -0.10 7.99
C ARG A 146 4.15 0.45 8.72
N PRO A 147 4.09 1.55 9.48
CA PRO A 147 5.24 2.01 10.26
C PRO A 147 5.71 0.97 11.28
N ALA A 148 4.78 0.34 11.99
CA ALA A 148 5.08 -0.63 13.06
C ALA A 148 5.74 -1.91 12.53
N ILE A 149 5.28 -2.44 11.38
CA ILE A 149 5.72 -3.75 10.88
C ILE A 149 6.87 -3.63 9.88
N TYR A 150 6.85 -2.61 9.05
CA TYR A 150 7.83 -2.46 7.96
C TYR A 150 8.84 -1.33 8.21
N GLY A 151 8.72 -0.56 9.30
CA GLY A 151 9.47 0.68 9.48
C GLY A 151 9.17 1.71 8.39
N ALA A 152 7.99 1.62 7.76
CA ALA A 152 7.62 2.47 6.63
C ALA A 152 7.46 3.92 7.07
N TYR A 153 8.05 4.81 6.30
CA TYR A 153 7.87 6.24 6.51
C TYR A 153 6.48 6.68 6.05
N HIS A 154 5.83 7.49 6.86
CA HIS A 154 4.72 8.33 6.51
C HIS A 154 5.02 9.76 6.94
N HIS A 155 4.69 10.75 6.10
CA HIS A 155 4.82 12.14 6.49
C HIS A 155 3.77 12.48 7.55
N ILE A 156 4.16 13.27 8.54
CA ILE A 156 3.27 13.70 9.63
C ILE A 156 3.29 15.23 9.69
N THR A 157 2.12 15.83 9.66
CA THR A 157 1.94 17.27 9.91
C THR A 157 1.05 17.47 11.14
N ILE A 158 1.17 18.63 11.77
CA ILE A 158 0.29 19.06 12.85
C ILE A 158 -0.64 20.12 12.29
N LEU A 159 -1.94 19.88 12.36
CA LEU A 159 -2.95 20.74 11.76
C LEU A 159 -2.87 22.16 12.35
N GLY A 160 -2.77 23.15 11.45
CA GLY A 160 -2.62 24.55 11.81
C GLY A 160 -1.19 24.96 12.20
N LYS A 161 -0.22 24.02 12.18
CA LYS A 161 1.20 24.27 12.48
C LYS A 161 2.12 23.88 11.31
N GLU A 162 1.59 23.72 10.10
CA GLU A 162 2.31 23.20 8.92
C GLU A 162 3.54 24.05 8.55
N ASN A 163 3.46 25.37 8.79
CA ASN A 163 4.53 26.32 8.51
C ASN A 163 5.34 26.72 9.75
N ALA A 164 5.09 26.11 10.90
CA ALA A 164 5.83 26.40 12.12
C ALA A 164 7.23 25.75 12.09
N PRO A 165 8.23 26.32 12.78
CA PRO A 165 9.57 25.75 12.85
C PRO A 165 9.55 24.32 13.40
N LEU A 166 10.32 23.42 12.80
CA LEU A 166 10.53 22.05 13.28
C LEU A 166 11.44 22.06 14.52
N ALA A 167 10.85 22.43 15.66
CA ALA A 167 11.57 22.80 16.86
C ALA A 167 12.01 21.60 17.71
N GLN A 168 11.34 20.47 17.61
CA GLN A 168 11.55 19.34 18.52
C GLN A 168 11.61 18.00 17.78
N VAL A 169 12.18 17.00 18.44
CA VAL A 169 12.29 15.63 17.94
C VAL A 169 11.43 14.72 18.81
N TYR A 170 10.54 13.97 18.18
CA TYR A 170 9.59 13.11 18.88
C TYR A 170 9.62 11.67 18.35
N ASP A 171 9.37 10.71 19.24
CA ASP A 171 8.80 9.41 18.87
C ASP A 171 7.27 9.55 18.92
N VAL A 172 6.59 9.35 17.80
CA VAL A 172 5.12 9.40 17.70
C VAL A 172 4.56 8.00 17.87
N THR A 173 3.84 7.79 18.97
CA THR A 173 3.39 6.46 19.40
C THR A 173 1.87 6.33 19.32
N GLY A 174 1.40 5.10 19.13
CA GLY A 174 -0.01 4.78 19.25
C GLY A 174 -0.40 4.41 20.69
N SER A 175 -1.56 3.79 20.84
CA SER A 175 -2.23 3.51 22.10
C SER A 175 -2.30 2.02 22.48
N LEU A 176 -1.49 1.17 21.82
CA LEU A 176 -1.41 -0.25 22.10
C LEU A 176 -0.37 -0.55 23.19
N CYS A 177 -0.54 -1.67 23.88
CA CYS A 177 0.49 -2.26 24.74
C CYS A 177 1.50 -3.04 23.87
N GLU A 178 2.22 -2.30 23.00
CA GLU A 178 3.15 -2.86 22.01
C GLU A 178 4.30 -1.88 21.75
N ASN A 179 5.55 -2.35 21.88
CA ASN A 179 6.74 -1.51 21.70
C ASN A 179 6.87 -0.92 20.29
N ASN A 180 6.38 -1.65 19.29
CA ASN A 180 6.44 -1.23 17.90
C ASN A 180 5.25 -0.37 17.46
N ASP A 181 4.31 -0.06 18.36
CA ASP A 181 3.19 0.81 18.05
C ASP A 181 3.65 2.27 17.94
N LYS A 182 4.41 2.53 16.86
CA LYS A 182 5.01 3.82 16.55
C LYS A 182 4.72 4.19 15.11
N PHE A 183 4.24 5.41 14.91
CA PHE A 183 4.07 6.01 13.59
C PHE A 183 5.35 6.65 13.08
N ALA A 184 6.21 7.11 14.01
CA ALA A 184 7.52 7.66 13.68
C ALA A 184 8.47 7.55 14.87
N VAL A 185 9.76 7.47 14.55
CA VAL A 185 10.87 7.51 15.51
C VAL A 185 11.78 8.67 15.12
N ASP A 186 12.23 9.44 16.13
CA ASP A 186 13.12 10.59 15.99
C ASP A 186 12.65 11.60 14.92
N ARG A 187 11.32 11.83 14.88
CA ARG A 187 10.68 12.73 13.91
C ARG A 187 10.78 14.19 14.35
N ARG A 188 11.33 15.05 13.49
CA ARG A 188 11.26 16.50 13.67
C ARG A 188 9.86 17.00 13.35
N LEU A 189 9.25 17.69 14.33
CA LEU A 189 7.93 18.31 14.21
C LEU A 189 7.97 19.72 14.83
N PRO A 190 6.97 20.58 14.57
CA PRO A 190 6.79 21.80 15.36
C PRO A 190 6.55 21.46 16.84
N ALA A 191 6.52 22.44 17.71
CA ALA A 191 6.11 22.23 19.09
C ALA A 191 4.66 21.75 19.13
N VAL A 192 4.44 20.56 19.70
CA VAL A 192 3.15 19.87 19.76
C VAL A 192 2.61 19.96 21.19
N GLU A 193 1.30 20.17 21.31
CA GLU A 193 0.57 20.21 22.57
C GLU A 193 -0.50 19.12 22.63
N ILE A 194 -0.90 18.74 23.84
CA ILE A 194 -2.05 17.83 24.03
C ILE A 194 -3.30 18.51 23.48
N GLY A 195 -4.05 17.76 22.65
CA GLY A 195 -5.22 18.25 21.93
C GLY A 195 -4.92 18.67 20.48
N ASP A 196 -3.66 18.81 20.09
CA ASP A 196 -3.30 19.01 18.68
C ASP A 196 -3.74 17.82 17.82
N ILE A 197 -3.98 18.10 16.55
CA ILE A 197 -4.35 17.08 15.56
C ILE A 197 -3.13 16.74 14.72
N ALA A 198 -2.71 15.49 14.80
CA ALA A 198 -1.70 14.93 13.93
C ALA A 198 -2.37 14.34 12.67
N VAL A 199 -1.85 14.71 11.50
CA VAL A 199 -2.28 14.17 10.20
C VAL A 199 -1.15 13.33 9.64
N ILE A 200 -1.39 12.03 9.49
CA ILE A 200 -0.44 11.08 8.91
C ILE A 200 -0.83 10.86 7.46
N HIS A 201 0.05 11.27 6.55
CA HIS A 201 -0.19 11.32 5.12
C HIS A 201 -0.04 9.95 4.45
N ASP A 202 -0.52 9.84 3.21
CA ASP A 202 -0.34 8.69 2.30
C ASP A 202 -0.88 7.37 2.85
N ALA A 203 -1.97 7.43 3.61
CA ALA A 203 -2.59 6.30 4.27
C ALA A 203 -3.73 5.64 3.44
N GLY A 204 -3.95 6.07 2.18
CA GLY A 204 -5.07 5.60 1.34
C GLY A 204 -4.90 4.18 0.80
N ALA A 205 -3.68 3.63 0.85
CA ALA A 205 -3.40 2.23 0.54
C ALA A 205 -2.75 1.55 1.73
N HIS A 206 -3.11 0.29 2.00
CA HIS A 206 -2.56 -0.52 3.08
C HIS A 206 -2.71 0.11 4.48
N GLY A 207 -3.67 1.01 4.63
CA GLY A 207 -4.13 1.56 5.90
C GLY A 207 -5.25 0.67 6.45
N ARG A 208 -6.50 1.11 6.33
CA ARG A 208 -7.65 0.36 6.83
C ARG A 208 -7.73 -1.10 6.35
N SER A 209 -7.37 -1.38 5.09
CA SER A 209 -7.41 -2.74 4.52
C SER A 209 -6.51 -3.73 5.26
N MET A 210 -5.43 -3.27 5.88
CA MET A 210 -4.52 -4.07 6.70
C MET A 210 -4.79 -3.95 8.21
N GLY A 211 -5.83 -3.22 8.60
CA GLY A 211 -6.15 -3.01 10.00
C GLY A 211 -6.60 -4.27 10.72
N TYR A 212 -6.44 -4.28 12.03
CA TYR A 212 -6.72 -5.41 12.92
C TYR A 212 -7.22 -4.90 14.29
N ASN A 213 -7.56 -5.80 15.20
CA ASN A 213 -8.16 -5.45 16.50
C ASN A 213 -7.30 -5.92 17.69
N TYR A 214 -5.99 -5.82 17.62
CA TYR A 214 -5.10 -6.21 18.72
C TYR A 214 -5.41 -5.39 19.99
N ASN A 215 -5.31 -6.02 21.15
CA ASN A 215 -5.71 -5.49 22.45
C ASN A 215 -7.19 -5.04 22.53
N GLY A 216 -8.08 -5.59 21.69
CA GLY A 216 -9.47 -5.19 21.65
C GLY A 216 -9.72 -3.78 21.09
N LYS A 217 -8.73 -3.19 20.41
CA LYS A 217 -8.86 -1.86 19.80
C LYS A 217 -9.91 -1.92 18.70
N LEU A 218 -10.90 -1.06 18.78
CA LEU A 218 -11.92 -0.89 17.76
C LEU A 218 -11.39 0.00 16.64
N ARG A 219 -11.79 -0.29 15.42
CA ARG A 219 -11.31 0.44 14.24
C ARG A 219 -12.02 1.77 14.07
N CYS A 220 -11.30 2.79 13.66
CA CYS A 220 -11.81 4.14 13.48
C CYS A 220 -12.84 4.24 12.34
N ALA A 221 -13.58 5.36 12.29
CA ALA A 221 -14.45 5.72 11.18
C ALA A 221 -13.64 6.02 9.92
N GLU A 222 -14.31 5.97 8.76
CA GLU A 222 -13.77 6.35 7.46
C GLU A 222 -14.66 7.41 6.84
N LEU A 223 -14.06 8.54 6.50
CA LEU A 223 -14.74 9.73 5.99
C LEU A 223 -14.24 10.01 4.57
N LEU A 224 -15.12 10.46 3.71
CA LEU A 224 -14.78 11.02 2.41
C LEU A 224 -14.85 12.54 2.48
N LEU A 225 -13.74 13.20 2.17
CA LEU A 225 -13.70 14.63 1.92
C LEU A 225 -13.97 14.84 0.42
N ASN A 226 -15.07 15.50 0.11
CA ASN A 226 -15.46 15.82 -1.26
C ASN A 226 -14.73 17.08 -1.75
N GLU A 227 -14.69 17.30 -3.07
CA GLU A 227 -14.05 18.46 -3.68
C GLU A 227 -14.67 19.81 -3.25
N ASP A 228 -15.95 19.81 -2.89
CA ASP A 228 -16.65 20.98 -2.36
C ASP A 228 -16.37 21.26 -0.87
N GLY A 229 -15.49 20.47 -0.25
CA GLY A 229 -15.15 20.57 1.18
C GLY A 229 -16.15 19.88 2.11
N SER A 230 -17.25 19.34 1.61
CA SER A 230 -18.18 18.57 2.43
C SER A 230 -17.59 17.22 2.84
N VAL A 231 -18.00 16.72 4.00
CA VAL A 231 -17.53 15.45 4.56
C VAL A 231 -18.69 14.45 4.61
N ARG A 232 -18.46 13.26 4.07
CA ARG A 232 -19.42 12.15 4.12
C ARG A 232 -18.88 10.96 4.89
N LEU A 233 -19.68 10.41 5.79
CA LEU A 233 -19.36 9.16 6.47
C LEU A 233 -19.46 7.99 5.47
N LEU A 234 -18.32 7.36 5.15
CA LEU A 234 -18.29 6.13 4.35
C LEU A 234 -18.48 4.89 5.21
N ARG A 235 -17.85 4.90 6.37
CA ARG A 235 -17.88 3.80 7.32
C ARG A 235 -17.87 4.36 8.74
N ARG A 236 -18.83 3.95 9.58
CA ARG A 236 -18.78 4.30 11.00
C ARG A 236 -17.62 3.60 11.72
N ALA A 237 -17.24 4.12 12.86
CA ALA A 237 -16.33 3.40 13.77
C ALA A 237 -16.96 2.07 14.22
N GLU A 238 -16.11 1.10 14.53
CA GLU A 238 -16.54 -0.15 15.16
C GLU A 238 -17.04 0.11 16.58
N THR A 239 -17.94 -0.76 17.00
CA THR A 239 -18.49 -0.84 18.36
C THR A 239 -18.12 -2.20 18.99
N PRO A 240 -18.23 -2.38 20.30
CA PRO A 240 -18.06 -3.70 20.91
C PRO A 240 -18.93 -4.78 20.26
N LYS A 241 -20.13 -4.42 19.80
CA LYS A 241 -21.02 -5.35 19.10
C LYS A 241 -20.41 -5.88 17.79
N ASP A 242 -19.66 -5.05 17.06
CA ASP A 242 -18.98 -5.48 15.83
C ASP A 242 -17.82 -6.41 16.17
N TYR A 243 -17.05 -6.08 17.20
CA TYR A 243 -15.92 -6.88 17.66
C TYR A 243 -16.34 -8.29 18.12
N PHE A 244 -17.44 -8.41 18.81
CA PHE A 244 -17.98 -9.68 19.32
C PHE A 244 -19.04 -10.31 18.39
N SER A 245 -19.21 -9.82 17.18
CA SER A 245 -20.31 -10.22 16.27
C SER A 245 -20.33 -11.71 15.91
N THR A 246 -19.18 -12.38 15.97
CA THR A 246 -19.04 -13.81 15.66
C THR A 246 -19.02 -14.71 16.89
N LEU A 247 -19.05 -14.13 18.09
CA LEU A 247 -19.07 -14.88 19.33
C LEU A 247 -20.49 -15.34 19.65
N ASP A 248 -20.67 -16.66 19.81
CA ASP A 248 -21.92 -17.21 20.32
C ASP A 248 -21.89 -17.19 21.87
N CYS A 249 -22.71 -16.32 22.43
CA CYS A 249 -22.90 -16.20 23.89
C CYS A 249 -24.17 -16.90 24.39
N THR A 250 -24.81 -17.73 23.56
CA THR A 250 -26.03 -18.44 23.94
C THR A 250 -25.77 -19.35 25.13
N GLY A 251 -26.45 -19.10 26.24
CA GLY A 251 -26.33 -19.91 27.47
C GLY A 251 -25.10 -19.61 28.36
N LEU A 252 -24.37 -18.52 28.10
CA LEU A 252 -23.25 -18.08 28.94
C LEU A 252 -23.68 -17.12 30.06
N PHE A 253 -24.92 -16.63 30.04
CA PHE A 253 -25.52 -15.70 31.02
C PHE A 253 -26.92 -16.17 31.40
#